data_9661706d3cc10a95da74bfdae61c4d26
#
_entry.id   9661706d3cc10a95da74bfdae61c4d26
#
_cell.length_a   1.000
_cell.length_b   1.000
_cell.length_c   1.000
_cell.angle_alpha   90.00
_cell.angle_beta   90.00
_cell.angle_gamma   90.00
#
_symmetry.space_group_name_H-M   'P 1'
#
loop_
_entity.id
_entity.type
_entity.pdbx_description
1 polymer ?
#
loop_
_entity_poly.entity_id
_entity_poly.type
_entity_poly.pdbx_seq_one_letter_code
_entity_poly.pdbx_strand_id
1 'polypeptide(L)'
;MNLGGAPEEYTLGDERVVSKSDPSKNLTYAKAAEIAIGVGGKYSGKELPKDINPITQRAASALAGTGLIGVSKDNIKRTASVPSLIAVFAQIELDLETGKFKILDLAAVADCGTILHPQSFHHQMNGGAVWGIGMATLERWVYDPEFGRPANRNFHTQKPPGWMDVSLNMKVDAVHTADPQNPVGVRGMGEPIMGGTAAAILCAISDALGGHLFLRHPVLPDMILNAAAGKAQAHKPLQVNTQ
;
A
#
# COMPACT_ATOMS: atom_id res chain seq x y z
N MET A 1 13.60 -40.13 3.35
CA MET A 1 13.93 -41.37 4.04
C MET A 1 12.72 -42.30 4.21
N ASN A 2 11.54 -41.82 4.51
CA ASN A 2 10.36 -42.69 4.68
C ASN A 2 9.64 -43.03 3.37
N LEU A 3 9.74 -42.17 2.37
CA LEU A 3 9.13 -42.41 1.04
C LEU A 3 10.20 -42.70 -0.02
N GLY A 4 11.45 -42.28 0.20
CA GLY A 4 12.56 -42.38 -0.78
C GLY A 4 12.44 -41.38 -1.91
N GLY A 5 13.39 -41.39 -2.85
CA GLY A 5 13.36 -40.54 -4.03
C GLY A 5 13.65 -39.07 -3.82
N ALA A 6 13.47 -38.27 -4.87
CA ALA A 6 13.65 -36.83 -4.86
C ALA A 6 12.35 -36.06 -4.58
N PRO A 7 12.41 -34.83 -4.03
CA PRO A 7 11.20 -34.06 -3.73
C PRO A 7 10.27 -33.82 -4.93
N GLU A 8 10.83 -33.72 -6.13
CA GLU A 8 10.12 -33.48 -7.39
C GLU A 8 9.24 -34.66 -7.83
N GLU A 9 9.48 -35.85 -7.28
CA GLU A 9 8.70 -37.07 -7.54
C GLU A 9 7.37 -37.10 -6.75
N TYR A 10 7.17 -36.12 -5.88
CA TYR A 10 6.00 -36.03 -5.02
C TYR A 10 5.13 -34.81 -5.37
N THR A 11 3.86 -34.93 -5.06
CA THR A 11 2.88 -33.85 -5.13
C THR A 11 2.15 -33.71 -3.80
N LEU A 12 1.54 -32.59 -3.58
CA LEU A 12 0.72 -32.28 -2.42
C LEU A 12 -0.76 -32.26 -2.84
N GLY A 13 -1.60 -32.96 -2.14
CA GLY A 13 -3.04 -32.99 -2.39
C GLY A 13 -3.76 -33.80 -1.32
N ASP A 14 -5.02 -33.51 -1.06
CA ASP A 14 -5.89 -34.22 -0.12
C ASP A 14 -5.24 -34.45 1.26
N GLU A 15 -4.59 -33.41 1.82
CA GLU A 15 -3.85 -33.42 3.08
C GLU A 15 -2.73 -34.49 3.14
N ARG A 16 -2.19 -34.87 1.99
CA ARG A 16 -1.14 -35.89 1.83
C ARG A 16 0.00 -35.43 0.94
N VAL A 17 1.15 -36.00 1.21
CA VAL A 17 2.29 -36.04 0.29
C VAL A 17 2.18 -37.36 -0.46
N VAL A 18 2.04 -37.32 -1.77
CA VAL A 18 1.77 -38.50 -2.62
C VAL A 18 2.83 -38.61 -3.71
N SER A 19 3.35 -39.82 -3.94
CA SER A 19 4.24 -40.07 -5.06
C SER A 19 3.48 -39.95 -6.38
N LYS A 20 4.06 -39.24 -7.34
CA LYS A 20 3.48 -39.07 -8.69
C LYS A 20 3.44 -40.36 -9.51
N SER A 21 4.38 -41.27 -9.23
CA SER A 21 4.51 -42.55 -9.93
C SER A 21 3.77 -43.69 -9.25
N ASP A 22 3.56 -43.60 -7.92
CA ASP A 22 2.93 -44.66 -7.14
C ASP A 22 2.07 -44.04 -6.01
N PRO A 23 0.77 -43.81 -6.24
CA PRO A 23 -0.12 -43.22 -5.24
C PRO A 23 -0.25 -43.97 -3.93
N SER A 24 0.12 -45.27 -3.87
CA SER A 24 0.15 -46.04 -2.64
C SER A 24 1.23 -45.58 -1.68
N LYS A 25 2.30 -44.95 -2.21
CA LYS A 25 3.34 -44.28 -1.44
C LYS A 25 2.90 -42.88 -1.07
N ASN A 26 2.30 -42.77 0.09
CA ASN A 26 1.84 -41.49 0.59
C ASN A 26 2.02 -41.35 2.12
N LEU A 27 2.00 -40.11 2.60
CA LEU A 27 1.98 -39.75 4.02
C LEU A 27 1.00 -38.61 4.23
N THR A 28 0.26 -38.63 5.32
CA THR A 28 -0.50 -37.45 5.75
C THR A 28 0.43 -36.29 6.09
N TYR A 29 -0.03 -35.05 5.96
CA TYR A 29 0.78 -33.88 6.35
C TYR A 29 1.19 -33.93 7.81
N ALA A 30 0.28 -34.39 8.71
CA ALA A 30 0.60 -34.55 10.13
C ALA A 30 1.78 -35.50 10.33
N LYS A 31 1.76 -36.69 9.67
CA LYS A 31 2.84 -37.67 9.78
C LYS A 31 4.15 -37.17 9.14
N ALA A 32 4.06 -36.48 8.03
CA ALA A 32 5.22 -35.86 7.39
C ALA A 32 5.86 -34.80 8.31
N ALA A 33 5.05 -33.97 8.99
CA ALA A 33 5.52 -32.97 9.96
C ALA A 33 6.19 -33.63 11.17
N GLU A 34 5.58 -34.66 11.76
CA GLU A 34 6.21 -35.43 12.88
C GLU A 34 7.59 -35.95 12.51
N ILE A 35 7.69 -36.54 11.32
CA ILE A 35 8.97 -37.08 10.83
C ILE A 35 9.99 -35.96 10.63
N ALA A 36 9.58 -34.84 10.03
CA ALA A 36 10.47 -33.70 9.81
C ALA A 36 10.99 -33.10 11.14
N ILE A 37 10.13 -32.99 12.15
CA ILE A 37 10.51 -32.55 13.49
C ILE A 37 11.51 -33.55 14.14
N GLY A 38 11.23 -34.84 14.02
CA GLY A 38 12.08 -35.91 14.56
C GLY A 38 13.45 -36.01 13.91
N VAL A 39 13.53 -35.78 12.60
CA VAL A 39 14.80 -35.71 11.86
C VAL A 39 15.65 -34.50 12.30
N GLY A 40 15.01 -33.41 12.72
CA GLY A 40 15.71 -32.21 13.18
C GLY A 40 16.12 -31.29 12.03
N GLY A 41 17.28 -30.65 12.17
CA GLY A 41 17.81 -29.75 11.17
C GLY A 41 16.99 -28.45 11.03
N LYS A 42 16.97 -27.88 9.83
CA LYS A 42 16.34 -26.58 9.55
C LYS A 42 14.82 -26.55 9.78
N TYR A 43 14.15 -27.68 9.66
CA TYR A 43 12.69 -27.75 9.83
C TYR A 43 12.23 -27.89 11.28
N SER A 44 13.14 -28.17 12.19
CA SER A 44 12.85 -28.21 13.63
C SER A 44 13.24 -26.94 14.38
N GLY A 45 13.83 -25.97 13.69
CA GLY A 45 14.39 -24.76 14.30
C GLY A 45 15.74 -24.95 14.97
N LYS A 46 16.32 -26.16 14.93
CA LYS A 46 17.65 -26.45 15.52
C LYS A 46 18.80 -25.94 14.65
N GLU A 47 18.61 -25.93 13.35
CA GLU A 47 19.56 -25.33 12.39
C GLU A 47 18.94 -24.09 11.78
N LEU A 48 19.58 -22.96 11.97
CA LEU A 48 19.13 -21.67 11.48
C LEU A 48 19.98 -21.19 10.32
N PRO A 49 19.41 -20.47 9.36
CA PRO A 49 20.19 -19.81 8.32
C PRO A 49 21.21 -18.85 8.91
N LYS A 50 22.35 -18.68 8.24
CA LYS A 50 23.28 -17.60 8.54
C LYS A 50 22.66 -16.26 8.12
N ASP A 51 23.04 -15.17 8.75
CA ASP A 51 22.55 -13.82 8.47
C ASP A 51 21.03 -13.62 8.63
N ILE A 52 20.47 -14.12 9.71
CA ILE A 52 19.11 -13.80 10.13
C ILE A 52 19.11 -12.73 11.22
N ASN A 53 18.00 -12.02 11.32
CA ASN A 53 17.79 -11.01 12.36
C ASN A 53 17.93 -11.62 13.77
N PRO A 54 18.61 -10.98 14.73
CA PRO A 54 18.77 -11.49 16.09
C PRO A 54 17.46 -11.77 16.83
N ILE A 55 16.39 -11.05 16.50
CA ILE A 55 15.04 -11.31 17.07
C ILE A 55 14.48 -12.62 16.52
N THR A 56 14.58 -12.84 15.20
CA THR A 56 14.16 -14.08 14.54
C THR A 56 14.97 -15.26 15.08
N GLN A 57 16.27 -15.09 15.27
CA GLN A 57 17.14 -16.11 15.84
C GLN A 57 16.69 -16.53 17.25
N ARG A 58 16.42 -15.55 18.13
CA ARG A 58 15.94 -15.82 19.49
C ARG A 58 14.58 -16.51 19.50
N ALA A 59 13.64 -16.04 18.69
CA ALA A 59 12.31 -16.62 18.60
C ALA A 59 12.35 -18.07 18.07
N ALA A 60 13.09 -18.32 17.00
CA ALA A 60 13.24 -19.65 16.42
C ALA A 60 13.94 -20.62 17.38
N SER A 61 15.00 -20.16 18.08
CA SER A 61 15.69 -20.97 19.08
C SER A 61 14.81 -21.34 20.29
N ALA A 62 13.95 -20.42 20.72
CA ALA A 62 13.00 -20.67 21.83
C ALA A 62 11.92 -21.70 21.45
N LEU A 63 11.59 -21.81 20.18
CA LEU A 63 10.58 -22.74 19.66
C LEU A 63 11.20 -24.04 19.10
N ALA A 64 12.51 -24.16 19.10
CA ALA A 64 13.20 -25.30 18.50
C ALA A 64 12.76 -26.65 19.09
N GLY A 65 12.30 -27.56 18.22
CA GLY A 65 11.83 -28.89 18.60
C GLY A 65 10.39 -28.96 19.11
N THR A 66 9.69 -27.84 19.25
CA THR A 66 8.27 -27.81 19.68
C THR A 66 7.29 -28.06 18.54
N GLY A 67 7.71 -27.89 17.32
CA GLY A 67 6.90 -28.04 16.13
C GLY A 67 7.70 -27.98 14.84
N LEU A 68 7.01 -27.93 13.71
CA LEU A 68 7.60 -27.69 12.42
C LEU A 68 7.88 -26.19 12.28
N ILE A 69 9.15 -25.84 12.15
CA ILE A 69 9.61 -24.44 12.09
C ILE A 69 10.39 -24.25 10.79
N GLY A 70 9.93 -23.32 9.97
CA GLY A 70 10.66 -22.84 8.78
C GLY A 70 11.21 -21.45 9.03
N VAL A 71 12.52 -21.28 8.93
CA VAL A 71 13.16 -19.97 9.03
C VAL A 71 13.87 -19.69 7.73
N SER A 72 13.50 -18.58 7.09
CA SER A 72 14.15 -18.08 5.90
C SER A 72 15.17 -16.99 6.26
N LYS A 73 16.11 -16.74 5.37
CA LYS A 73 17.04 -15.61 5.49
C LYS A 73 16.23 -14.31 5.37
N ASP A 74 16.25 -13.49 6.40
CA ASP A 74 15.51 -12.23 6.49
C ASP A 74 16.40 -10.98 6.42
N ASN A 75 17.72 -11.18 6.39
CA ASN A 75 18.70 -10.11 6.28
C ASN A 75 19.26 -10.07 4.85
N ILE A 76 18.46 -9.55 3.92
CA ILE A 76 18.84 -9.45 2.51
C ILE A 76 19.59 -8.14 2.30
N LYS A 77 20.84 -8.25 1.81
CA LYS A 77 21.64 -7.08 1.44
C LYS A 77 21.02 -6.42 0.22
N ARG A 78 20.48 -5.21 0.42
CA ARG A 78 19.97 -4.40 -0.71
C ARG A 78 21.12 -3.81 -1.49
N THR A 79 21.04 -3.88 -2.80
CA THR A 79 22.03 -3.31 -3.74
C THR A 79 21.63 -1.92 -4.23
N ALA A 80 20.34 -1.57 -4.12
CA ALA A 80 19.79 -0.28 -4.51
C ALA A 80 18.52 0.05 -3.73
N SER A 81 18.13 1.31 -3.72
CA SER A 81 16.79 1.74 -3.28
C SER A 81 15.87 1.76 -4.50
N VAL A 82 14.81 0.99 -4.45
CA VAL A 82 13.80 0.93 -5.52
C VAL A 82 12.44 1.30 -4.91
N PRO A 83 12.07 2.59 -4.93
CA PRO A 83 10.78 3.04 -4.42
C PRO A 83 9.64 2.59 -5.34
N SER A 84 8.45 2.45 -4.80
CA SER A 84 7.23 2.43 -5.61
C SER A 84 6.96 3.83 -6.13
N LEU A 85 6.62 3.93 -7.40
CA LEU A 85 6.32 5.19 -8.06
C LEU A 85 4.86 5.21 -8.48
N ILE A 86 4.29 6.40 -8.56
CA ILE A 86 2.92 6.62 -8.99
C ILE A 86 2.84 7.84 -9.89
N ALA A 87 2.10 7.75 -10.98
CA ALA A 87 1.69 8.87 -11.79
C ALA A 87 0.17 8.96 -11.75
N VAL A 88 -0.35 10.15 -11.48
CA VAL A 88 -1.80 10.39 -11.40
C VAL A 88 -2.16 11.60 -12.24
N PHE A 89 -3.26 11.50 -12.96
CA PHE A 89 -3.85 12.54 -13.79
C PHE A 89 -5.30 12.74 -13.38
N ALA A 90 -5.73 13.98 -13.28
CA ALA A 90 -7.11 14.33 -12.95
C ALA A 90 -7.62 15.35 -13.97
N GLN A 91 -8.86 15.15 -14.40
CA GLN A 91 -9.63 16.13 -15.15
C GLN A 91 -10.81 16.58 -14.29
N ILE A 92 -11.01 17.89 -14.19
CA ILE A 92 -12.08 18.48 -13.41
C ILE A 92 -12.94 19.43 -14.25
N GLU A 93 -14.16 19.66 -13.79
CA GLU A 93 -15.01 20.76 -14.19
C GLU A 93 -15.19 21.68 -12.98
N LEU A 94 -14.76 22.94 -13.12
CA LEU A 94 -14.77 23.93 -12.04
C LEU A 94 -15.82 25.01 -12.31
N ASP A 95 -16.72 25.20 -11.35
CA ASP A 95 -17.69 26.28 -11.33
C ASP A 95 -17.12 27.50 -10.59
N LEU A 96 -16.83 28.56 -11.32
CA LEU A 96 -16.24 29.80 -10.79
C LEU A 96 -17.23 30.65 -10.01
N GLU A 97 -18.55 30.41 -10.12
CA GLU A 97 -19.56 31.15 -9.36
C GLU A 97 -19.75 30.59 -7.95
N THR A 98 -19.62 29.28 -7.81
CA THR A 98 -19.82 28.58 -6.53
C THR A 98 -18.53 28.08 -5.88
N GLY A 99 -17.43 28.02 -6.61
CA GLY A 99 -16.17 27.41 -6.19
C GLY A 99 -16.24 25.89 -6.05
N LYS A 100 -17.32 25.26 -6.52
CA LYS A 100 -17.46 23.80 -6.53
C LYS A 100 -16.85 23.22 -7.81
N PHE A 101 -16.41 21.99 -7.71
CA PHE A 101 -15.91 21.27 -8.87
C PHE A 101 -16.32 19.80 -8.83
N LYS A 102 -16.26 19.17 -9.99
CA LYS A 102 -16.44 17.72 -10.17
C LYS A 102 -15.18 17.13 -10.75
N ILE A 103 -14.79 15.97 -10.26
CA ILE A 103 -13.75 15.16 -10.89
C ILE A 103 -14.43 14.36 -12.01
N LEU A 104 -14.09 14.67 -13.25
CA LEU A 104 -14.64 14.01 -14.43
C LEU A 104 -13.94 12.69 -14.69
N ASP A 105 -12.61 12.73 -14.73
CA ASP A 105 -11.76 11.58 -14.95
C ASP A 105 -10.56 11.59 -13.97
N LEU A 106 -10.16 10.38 -13.55
CA LEU A 106 -8.95 10.16 -12.78
C LEU A 106 -8.26 8.93 -13.35
N ALA A 107 -7.00 9.08 -13.74
CA ALA A 107 -6.17 7.98 -14.21
C ALA A 107 -4.91 7.88 -13.35
N ALA A 108 -4.57 6.66 -12.94
CA ALA A 108 -3.39 6.42 -12.14
C ALA A 108 -2.64 5.18 -12.61
N VAL A 109 -1.31 5.27 -12.69
CA VAL A 109 -0.44 4.16 -13.03
C VAL A 109 0.63 4.02 -11.96
N ALA A 110 0.79 2.80 -11.43
CA ALA A 110 1.77 2.48 -10.41
C ALA A 110 2.93 1.64 -10.99
N ASP A 111 4.15 1.97 -10.60
CA ASP A 111 5.29 1.06 -10.71
C ASP A 111 5.59 0.47 -9.33
N CYS A 112 5.03 -0.70 -9.06
CA CYS A 112 5.16 -1.41 -7.79
C CYS A 112 5.66 -2.85 -7.95
N GLY A 113 6.31 -3.14 -9.08
CA GLY A 113 6.82 -4.47 -9.36
C GLY A 113 5.74 -5.42 -9.86
N THR A 114 5.89 -6.69 -9.56
CA THR A 114 4.92 -7.74 -9.94
C THR A 114 3.59 -7.57 -9.21
N ILE A 115 2.48 -7.66 -9.91
CA ILE A 115 1.15 -7.66 -9.33
C ILE A 115 0.77 -9.10 -8.97
N LEU A 116 0.86 -9.45 -7.70
CA LEU A 116 0.52 -10.81 -7.23
C LEU A 116 -0.97 -11.08 -7.18
N HIS A 117 -1.77 -10.08 -6.85
CA HIS A 117 -3.22 -10.19 -6.73
C HIS A 117 -3.90 -8.98 -7.36
N PRO A 118 -4.31 -9.06 -8.64
CA PRO A 118 -4.86 -7.92 -9.39
C PRO A 118 -6.05 -7.26 -8.71
N GLN A 119 -6.99 -8.03 -8.17
CA GLN A 119 -8.15 -7.47 -7.49
C GLN A 119 -7.79 -6.63 -6.25
N SER A 120 -6.88 -7.12 -5.41
CA SER A 120 -6.39 -6.36 -4.25
C SER A 120 -5.62 -5.13 -4.69
N PHE A 121 -4.83 -5.21 -5.75
CA PHE A 121 -4.16 -4.06 -6.33
C PHE A 121 -5.17 -2.97 -6.75
N HIS A 122 -6.21 -3.33 -7.52
CA HIS A 122 -7.26 -2.39 -7.90
C HIS A 122 -7.97 -1.78 -6.69
N HIS A 123 -8.25 -2.55 -5.64
CA HIS A 123 -8.85 -2.04 -4.41
C HIS A 123 -7.94 -1.03 -3.71
N GLN A 124 -6.62 -1.29 -3.62
CA GLN A 124 -5.67 -0.35 -3.03
C GLN A 124 -5.56 0.93 -3.86
N MET A 125 -5.49 0.83 -5.17
CA MET A 125 -5.42 1.98 -6.07
C MET A 125 -6.68 2.86 -5.96
N ASN A 126 -7.86 2.26 -6.05
CA ASN A 126 -9.12 3.00 -5.95
C ASN A 126 -9.34 3.59 -4.54
N GLY A 127 -9.10 2.81 -3.49
CA GLY A 127 -9.23 3.26 -2.12
C GLY A 127 -8.27 4.39 -1.77
N GLY A 128 -7.02 4.28 -2.18
CA GLY A 128 -6.02 5.34 -1.98
C GLY A 128 -6.32 6.60 -2.80
N ALA A 129 -6.90 6.45 -4.00
CA ALA A 129 -7.39 7.59 -4.78
C ALA A 129 -8.50 8.35 -4.03
N VAL A 130 -9.46 7.63 -3.44
CA VAL A 130 -10.52 8.24 -2.62
C VAL A 130 -9.94 9.00 -1.42
N TRP A 131 -8.92 8.45 -0.75
CA TRP A 131 -8.21 9.19 0.30
C TRP A 131 -7.57 10.47 -0.22
N GLY A 132 -6.93 10.41 -1.38
CA GLY A 132 -6.33 11.59 -2.02
C GLY A 132 -7.38 12.67 -2.37
N ILE A 133 -8.57 12.27 -2.81
CA ILE A 133 -9.70 13.18 -3.02
C ILE A 133 -10.06 13.88 -1.71
N GLY A 134 -10.26 13.12 -0.62
CA GLY A 134 -10.58 13.67 0.70
C GLY A 134 -9.53 14.67 1.18
N MET A 135 -8.26 14.28 1.09
CA MET A 135 -7.14 15.13 1.49
C MET A 135 -7.06 16.43 0.67
N ALA A 136 -7.34 16.36 -0.63
CA ALA A 136 -7.29 17.55 -1.49
C ALA A 136 -8.47 18.50 -1.28
N THR A 137 -9.66 18.00 -0.89
CA THR A 137 -10.92 18.74 -1.10
C THR A 137 -11.83 18.86 0.13
N LEU A 138 -11.76 17.97 1.10
CA LEU A 138 -12.77 17.85 2.16
C LEU A 138 -12.19 17.81 3.58
N GLU A 139 -11.15 17.02 3.80
CA GLU A 139 -10.64 16.64 5.12
C GLU A 139 -9.77 17.73 5.74
N ARG A 140 -10.41 18.78 6.24
CA ARG A 140 -9.71 19.86 6.90
C ARG A 140 -9.54 19.60 8.39
N TRP A 141 -8.30 19.59 8.86
CA TRP A 141 -8.00 19.59 10.29
C TRP A 141 -8.08 20.99 10.87
N VAL A 142 -8.86 21.13 11.94
CA VAL A 142 -8.99 22.38 12.69
C VAL A 142 -8.51 22.12 14.12
N TYR A 143 -7.51 22.88 14.55
CA TYR A 143 -6.95 22.77 15.89
C TYR A 143 -7.37 23.99 16.73
N ASP A 144 -7.67 23.71 18.00
CA ASP A 144 -7.76 24.75 19.01
C ASP A 144 -6.37 25.33 19.24
N PRO A 145 -6.15 26.65 19.03
CA PRO A 145 -4.83 27.25 19.14
C PRO A 145 -4.32 27.32 20.58
N GLU A 146 -5.18 27.24 21.58
CA GLU A 146 -4.81 27.33 23.01
C GLU A 146 -4.30 25.98 23.51
N PHE A 147 -5.00 24.91 23.19
CA PHE A 147 -4.71 23.57 23.72
C PHE A 147 -4.10 22.60 22.69
N GLY A 148 -4.00 22.97 21.43
CA GLY A 148 -3.49 22.11 20.35
C GLY A 148 -4.35 20.86 20.09
N ARG A 149 -5.62 20.87 20.53
CA ARG A 149 -6.53 19.74 20.37
C ARG A 149 -7.31 19.85 19.05
N PRO A 150 -7.55 18.73 18.33
CA PRO A 150 -8.45 18.76 17.19
C PRO A 150 -9.85 19.23 17.60
N ALA A 151 -10.37 20.26 16.96
CA ALA A 151 -11.72 20.77 17.18
C ALA A 151 -12.77 19.92 16.45
N ASN A 152 -12.39 19.35 15.28
CA ASN A 152 -13.24 18.48 14.48
C ASN A 152 -12.80 17.00 14.66
N ARG A 153 -13.49 16.28 15.56
CA ARG A 153 -13.06 14.94 16.04
C ARG A 153 -13.91 13.78 15.52
N ASN A 154 -14.78 14.00 14.56
CA ASN A 154 -15.68 12.98 14.05
C ASN A 154 -15.90 13.13 12.54
N PHE A 155 -16.40 12.10 11.89
CA PHE A 155 -16.65 12.09 10.44
C PHE A 155 -17.69 13.09 9.95
N HIS A 156 -18.44 13.72 10.86
CA HIS A 156 -19.40 14.76 10.51
C HIS A 156 -18.73 16.10 10.27
N THR A 157 -17.70 16.40 11.05
CA THR A 157 -16.97 17.67 11.05
C THR A 157 -15.64 17.59 10.29
N GLN A 158 -15.04 16.41 10.24
CA GLN A 158 -13.92 16.10 9.33
C GLN A 158 -14.44 15.11 8.29
N LYS A 159 -15.08 15.62 7.28
CA LYS A 159 -15.87 14.86 6.34
C LYS A 159 -14.98 14.04 5.38
N PRO A 160 -14.90 12.69 5.48
CA PRO A 160 -14.30 11.89 4.44
C PRO A 160 -15.17 11.90 3.17
N PRO A 161 -14.60 11.60 1.99
CA PRO A 161 -15.36 11.51 0.75
C PRO A 161 -16.50 10.49 0.84
N GLY A 162 -17.66 10.87 0.35
CA GLY A 162 -18.78 9.96 0.12
C GLY A 162 -18.85 9.54 -1.34
N TRP A 163 -19.82 8.71 -1.68
CA TRP A 163 -20.04 8.22 -3.06
C TRP A 163 -20.21 9.32 -4.08
N MET A 164 -20.78 10.46 -3.70
CA MET A 164 -21.04 11.60 -4.60
C MET A 164 -19.82 12.49 -4.82
N ASP A 165 -18.78 12.31 -4.01
CA ASP A 165 -17.54 13.09 -4.10
C ASP A 165 -16.49 12.40 -4.99
N VAL A 166 -16.78 11.18 -5.47
CA VAL A 166 -15.84 10.33 -6.22
C VAL A 166 -16.23 10.27 -7.68
N SER A 167 -15.24 10.33 -8.58
CA SER A 167 -15.48 10.07 -10.00
C SER A 167 -15.82 8.60 -10.24
N LEU A 168 -16.82 8.35 -11.10
CA LEU A 168 -17.11 7.01 -11.60
C LEU A 168 -16.11 6.54 -12.67
N ASN A 169 -15.31 7.45 -13.22
CA ASN A 169 -14.32 7.19 -14.26
C ASN A 169 -12.90 7.13 -13.68
N MET A 170 -12.69 6.27 -12.68
CA MET A 170 -11.35 5.99 -12.17
C MET A 170 -10.73 4.84 -12.96
N LYS A 171 -9.60 5.12 -13.63
CA LYS A 171 -8.81 4.13 -14.39
C LYS A 171 -7.48 3.91 -13.69
N VAL A 172 -7.21 2.68 -13.31
CA VAL A 172 -5.98 2.33 -12.59
C VAL A 172 -5.28 1.17 -13.28
N ASP A 173 -3.96 1.27 -13.40
CA ASP A 173 -3.12 0.25 -14.02
C ASP A 173 -1.73 0.23 -13.38
N ALA A 174 -0.90 -0.72 -13.79
CA ALA A 174 0.47 -0.88 -13.30
C ALA A 174 1.47 -1.09 -14.42
N VAL A 175 2.69 -0.63 -14.18
CA VAL A 175 3.86 -1.04 -14.97
C VAL A 175 4.32 -2.41 -14.47
N HIS A 176 4.25 -3.43 -15.34
CA HIS A 176 4.57 -4.81 -14.98
C HIS A 176 6.08 -5.10 -15.07
N THR A 177 6.86 -4.44 -14.22
CA THR A 177 8.32 -4.64 -14.16
C THR A 177 8.69 -5.22 -12.80
N ALA A 178 9.09 -6.48 -12.76
CA ALA A 178 9.48 -7.17 -11.53
C ALA A 178 10.64 -6.46 -10.83
N ASP A 179 10.57 -6.33 -9.50
CA ASP A 179 11.69 -5.84 -8.70
C ASP A 179 12.74 -6.96 -8.57
N PRO A 180 13.96 -6.76 -9.06
CA PRO A 180 15.01 -7.78 -8.99
C PRO A 180 15.53 -8.05 -7.58
N GLN A 181 15.16 -7.24 -6.58
CA GLN A 181 15.68 -7.34 -5.22
C GLN A 181 14.91 -8.30 -4.32
N ASN A 182 13.82 -8.89 -4.82
CA ASN A 182 13.10 -9.92 -4.07
C ASN A 182 12.61 -11.06 -4.98
N PRO A 183 12.40 -12.26 -4.43
CA PRO A 183 12.12 -13.46 -5.22
C PRO A 183 10.83 -13.41 -6.04
N VAL A 184 9.85 -12.63 -5.60
CA VAL A 184 8.53 -12.49 -6.27
C VAL A 184 8.39 -11.20 -7.06
N GLY A 185 9.40 -10.35 -7.00
CA GLY A 185 9.48 -9.12 -7.79
C GLY A 185 8.50 -8.03 -7.39
N VAL A 186 7.96 -8.04 -6.16
CA VAL A 186 6.95 -7.08 -5.70
C VAL A 186 7.55 -5.90 -4.94
N ARG A 187 6.84 -4.78 -4.96
CA ARG A 187 7.01 -3.66 -4.03
C ARG A 187 5.68 -3.34 -3.37
N GLY A 188 5.74 -2.73 -2.18
CA GLY A 188 4.53 -2.34 -1.47
C GLY A 188 3.73 -1.30 -2.27
N MET A 189 2.41 -1.48 -2.35
CA MET A 189 1.50 -0.54 -2.99
C MET A 189 0.24 -0.39 -2.13
N GLY A 190 0.20 0.66 -1.32
CA GLY A 190 -0.94 1.00 -0.48
C GLY A 190 -1.20 2.50 -0.53
N GLU A 191 -0.35 3.30 0.09
CA GLU A 191 -0.55 4.74 0.26
C GLU A 191 0.00 5.65 -0.84
N PRO A 192 0.94 5.28 -1.71
CA PRO A 192 1.51 6.21 -2.70
C PRO A 192 0.47 6.89 -3.59
N ILE A 193 -0.61 6.21 -3.93
CA ILE A 193 -1.71 6.75 -4.74
C ILE A 193 -2.41 7.94 -4.08
N MET A 194 -2.52 7.95 -2.74
CA MET A 194 -3.15 9.02 -1.99
C MET A 194 -2.46 10.38 -2.25
N GLY A 195 -1.15 10.43 -2.09
CA GLY A 195 -0.37 11.65 -2.32
C GLY A 195 -0.41 12.08 -3.79
N GLY A 196 -0.27 11.15 -4.73
CA GLY A 196 -0.35 11.41 -6.16
C GLY A 196 -1.71 11.97 -6.57
N THR A 197 -2.80 11.42 -6.06
CA THR A 197 -4.17 11.88 -6.35
C THR A 197 -4.42 13.28 -5.79
N ALA A 198 -4.02 13.54 -4.55
CA ALA A 198 -4.17 14.87 -3.96
C ALA A 198 -3.42 15.92 -4.78
N ALA A 199 -2.18 15.63 -5.18
CA ALA A 199 -1.39 16.53 -6.02
C ALA A 199 -2.03 16.77 -7.40
N ALA A 200 -2.50 15.71 -8.07
CA ALA A 200 -3.14 15.82 -9.38
C ALA A 200 -4.40 16.71 -9.35
N ILE A 201 -5.25 16.55 -8.31
CA ILE A 201 -6.44 17.39 -8.15
C ILE A 201 -6.05 18.85 -7.88
N LEU A 202 -5.09 19.10 -7.02
CA LEU A 202 -4.61 20.47 -6.75
C LEU A 202 -4.02 21.12 -8.00
N CYS A 203 -3.27 20.36 -8.81
CA CYS A 203 -2.76 20.83 -10.09
C CYS A 203 -3.90 21.14 -11.07
N ALA A 204 -4.92 20.31 -11.17
CA ALA A 204 -6.07 20.54 -12.04
C ALA A 204 -6.86 21.78 -11.63
N ILE A 205 -7.08 22.02 -10.33
CA ILE A 205 -7.71 23.24 -9.82
C ILE A 205 -6.84 24.47 -10.13
N SER A 206 -5.53 24.37 -9.92
CA SER A 206 -4.57 25.43 -10.24
C SER A 206 -4.60 25.79 -11.72
N ASP A 207 -4.61 24.78 -12.59
CA ASP A 207 -4.64 24.95 -14.06
C ASP A 207 -5.93 25.64 -14.49
N ALA A 208 -7.08 25.19 -13.97
CA ALA A 208 -8.39 25.82 -14.23
C ALA A 208 -8.48 27.29 -13.78
N LEU A 209 -7.63 27.72 -12.85
CA LEU A 209 -7.52 29.09 -12.35
C LEU A 209 -6.32 29.85 -12.95
N GLY A 210 -5.83 29.43 -14.12
CA GLY A 210 -4.76 30.11 -14.83
C GLY A 210 -3.38 30.00 -14.15
N GLY A 211 -3.13 28.93 -13.40
CA GLY A 211 -1.87 28.67 -12.74
C GLY A 211 -1.79 29.18 -11.28
N HIS A 212 -2.92 29.49 -10.64
CA HIS A 212 -2.94 29.91 -9.24
C HIS A 212 -2.50 28.77 -8.33
N LEU A 213 -1.41 28.94 -7.58
CA LEU A 213 -0.87 27.93 -6.70
C LEU A 213 -1.53 27.97 -5.32
N PHE A 214 -2.14 26.87 -4.92
CA PHE A 214 -2.59 26.68 -3.55
C PHE A 214 -1.45 26.05 -2.72
N LEU A 215 -1.03 26.75 -1.67
CA LEU A 215 0.04 26.30 -0.77
C LEU A 215 -0.48 25.53 0.46
N ARG A 216 -1.76 25.25 0.47
CA ARG A 216 -2.44 24.53 1.56
C ARG A 216 -3.58 23.68 1.00
N HIS A 217 -3.78 22.51 1.55
CA HIS A 217 -4.93 21.65 1.33
C HIS A 217 -5.70 21.41 2.65
N PRO A 218 -6.95 20.98 2.58
CA PRO A 218 -7.79 20.87 1.41
C PRO A 218 -8.09 22.24 0.79
N VAL A 219 -8.28 22.28 -0.53
CA VAL A 219 -8.74 23.49 -1.24
C VAL A 219 -10.27 23.51 -1.19
N LEU A 220 -10.81 24.49 -0.48
CA LEU A 220 -12.24 24.66 -0.25
C LEU A 220 -12.83 25.72 -1.20
N PRO A 221 -14.17 25.73 -1.39
CA PRO A 221 -14.82 26.67 -2.32
C PRO A 221 -14.49 28.14 -2.08
N ASP A 222 -14.36 28.56 -0.82
CA ASP A 222 -13.97 29.94 -0.46
C ASP A 222 -12.58 30.32 -0.95
N MET A 223 -11.65 29.36 -0.96
CA MET A 223 -10.29 29.58 -1.47
C MET A 223 -10.31 29.72 -3.00
N ILE A 224 -11.11 28.92 -3.68
CA ILE A 224 -11.29 28.98 -5.15
C ILE A 224 -11.92 30.31 -5.56
N LEU A 225 -13.00 30.71 -4.89
CA LEU A 225 -13.67 32.00 -5.16
C LEU A 225 -12.76 33.20 -4.93
N ASN A 226 -11.97 33.19 -3.87
CA ASN A 226 -10.98 34.25 -3.61
C ASN A 226 -9.91 34.30 -4.70
N ALA A 227 -9.40 33.16 -5.13
CA ALA A 227 -8.43 33.08 -6.22
C ALA A 227 -9.02 33.58 -7.56
N ALA A 228 -10.24 33.13 -7.91
CA ALA A 228 -10.94 33.58 -9.11
C ALA A 228 -11.21 35.11 -9.12
N ALA A 229 -11.48 35.68 -7.94
CA ALA A 229 -11.66 37.13 -7.77
C ALA A 229 -10.36 37.94 -7.65
N GLY A 230 -9.19 37.30 -7.79
CA GLY A 230 -7.88 37.97 -7.63
C GLY A 230 -7.59 38.47 -6.23
N LYS A 231 -8.30 37.93 -5.22
CA LYS A 231 -8.09 38.31 -3.82
C LYS A 231 -6.91 37.54 -3.21
N ALA A 232 -6.18 38.18 -2.30
CA ALA A 232 -5.16 37.50 -1.53
C ALA A 232 -5.74 36.34 -0.71
N GLN A 233 -4.95 35.28 -0.50
CA GLN A 233 -5.34 34.18 0.37
C GLN A 233 -5.55 34.69 1.79
N ALA A 234 -6.68 34.29 2.40
CA ALA A 234 -7.05 34.71 3.75
C ALA A 234 -6.18 34.10 4.87
N HIS A 235 -5.29 33.18 4.53
CA HIS A 235 -4.41 32.49 5.49
C HIS A 235 -2.95 32.53 5.01
N LYS A 236 -2.04 32.58 5.95
CA LYS A 236 -0.60 32.47 5.67
C LYS A 236 -0.25 31.00 5.38
N PRO A 237 0.77 30.73 4.55
CA PRO A 237 1.34 29.39 4.43
C PRO A 237 1.71 28.84 5.81
N LEU A 238 1.62 27.51 5.97
CA LEU A 238 2.14 26.84 7.16
C LEU A 238 3.63 27.18 7.30
N GLN A 239 3.99 27.83 8.40
CA GLN A 239 5.39 28.00 8.75
C GLN A 239 5.87 26.70 9.39
N VAL A 240 6.83 26.06 8.76
CA VAL A 240 7.56 24.97 9.44
C VAL A 240 8.48 25.65 10.44
N ASN A 241 8.32 25.35 11.74
CA ASN A 241 9.28 25.74 12.75
C ASN A 241 10.61 25.02 12.45
N THR A 242 11.47 25.66 11.70
CA THR A 242 12.89 25.31 11.66
C THR A 242 13.50 25.93 12.92
N GLN A 243 13.73 25.10 13.92
CA GLN A 243 14.71 25.47 14.97
C GLN A 243 16.10 25.31 14.40
#